data_9c4ad50097a9530610c900a3dfdf205b
#
_entry.id   9c4ad50097a9530610c900a3dfdf205b
#
_cell.length_a   1.000
_cell.length_b   1.000
_cell.length_c   1.000
_cell.angle_alpha   90.00
_cell.angle_beta   90.00
_cell.angle_gamma   90.00
#
_symmetry.space_group_name_H-M   'P 1'
#
loop_
_entity.id
_entity.type
_entity.pdbx_description
1 polymer ?
#
loop_
_entity_poly.entity_id
_entity_poly.type
_entity_poly.pdbx_seq_one_letter_code
_entity_poly.pdbx_strand_id
1 'polypeptide(L)'
;MTIKEKGYTHWDGEFLYKKLSWTPITRYGIKLTFRKKFFKLLFFLALMPAVLFLAGIYVAERMEDFKFMISEGEMPDFLNIDPAYFKAYFTNDYILFMMVMLLVFCGAGLISDDLKFNSLQLYFSRPITKRDYFFGKASVIVFFLLIVTLLPGLVFILMKLVFAASFEFLSAYPLLPFSVIGYSLLVTIFFSFYGLFLSAVNKNRRYVAILIFGLYIFSDILHGIFYGIFRNEYFALLSIKENLKQAGAFLFNQKLPHDIPWFLSFVILAGFCVLGAYILKKKIRGVEVVK
;
A
#
# COMPACT_ATOMS: atom_id res chain seq x y z
N MET A 1 24.81 -53.69 10.15
CA MET A 1 24.81 -52.20 10.33
C MET A 1 24.28 -51.92 11.71
N THR A 2 25.13 -51.60 12.65
CA THR A 2 24.73 -51.23 14.01
C THR A 2 24.18 -49.80 13.97
N ILE A 3 22.88 -49.65 14.23
CA ILE A 3 22.27 -48.34 14.47
C ILE A 3 22.92 -47.81 15.75
N LYS A 4 23.87 -46.89 15.63
CA LYS A 4 24.37 -46.13 16.77
C LYS A 4 23.20 -45.29 17.23
N GLU A 5 22.68 -45.53 18.41
CA GLU A 5 21.84 -44.60 19.17
C GLU A 5 22.63 -43.31 19.37
N LYS A 6 22.60 -42.44 18.40
CA LYS A 6 23.01 -41.05 18.62
C LYS A 6 21.87 -40.40 19.36
N GLY A 7 21.98 -40.47 20.70
CA GLY A 7 21.19 -39.62 21.56
C GLY A 7 21.31 -38.16 21.12
N TYR A 8 20.35 -37.31 21.46
CA TYR A 8 20.41 -35.88 21.22
C TYR A 8 21.72 -35.32 21.78
N THR A 9 22.68 -35.09 20.89
CA THR A 9 23.91 -34.38 21.24
C THR A 9 23.62 -32.89 21.16
N HIS A 10 24.06 -32.15 22.16
CA HIS A 10 24.00 -30.69 22.12
C HIS A 10 24.72 -30.20 20.86
N TRP A 11 24.10 -29.27 20.14
CA TRP A 11 24.70 -28.74 18.93
C TRP A 11 25.65 -27.60 19.31
N ASP A 12 26.93 -27.82 19.12
CA ASP A 12 28.03 -26.88 19.48
C ASP A 12 28.42 -25.96 18.30
N GLY A 13 27.67 -25.98 17.21
CA GLY A 13 27.94 -25.15 16.06
C GLY A 13 27.44 -23.69 16.21
N GLU A 14 28.14 -22.76 15.59
CA GLU A 14 27.73 -21.38 15.56
C GLU A 14 26.42 -21.19 14.75
N PHE A 15 25.44 -20.52 15.34
CA PHE A 15 24.23 -20.13 14.62
C PHE A 15 24.56 -19.04 13.59
N LEU A 16 24.56 -19.38 12.31
CA LEU A 16 24.64 -18.40 11.24
C LEU A 16 23.36 -17.55 11.21
N TYR A 17 23.34 -16.46 11.97
CA TYR A 17 22.29 -15.47 11.91
C TYR A 17 22.33 -14.79 10.53
N LYS A 18 21.45 -15.18 9.61
CA LYS A 18 21.26 -14.42 8.39
C LYS A 18 20.67 -13.05 8.75
N LYS A 19 21.40 -11.98 8.44
CA LYS A 19 20.98 -10.59 8.72
C LYS A 19 19.56 -10.23 8.22
N LEU A 20 18.97 -11.00 7.30
CA LEU A 20 17.66 -10.76 6.69
C LEU A 20 16.77 -12.02 6.78
N SER A 21 16.48 -12.47 8.01
CA SER A 21 15.66 -13.66 8.27
C SER A 21 14.21 -13.55 7.77
N TRP A 22 13.72 -12.35 7.52
CA TRP A 22 12.37 -12.07 7.00
C TRP A 22 12.21 -12.29 5.48
N THR A 23 13.31 -12.22 4.69
CA THR A 23 13.24 -12.28 3.21
C THR A 23 12.64 -13.58 2.65
N PRO A 24 12.90 -14.79 3.20
CA PRO A 24 12.25 -16.01 2.73
C PRO A 24 10.73 -15.97 2.90
N ILE A 25 10.24 -15.35 4.00
CA ILE A 25 8.80 -15.20 4.27
C ILE A 25 8.17 -14.32 3.19
N THR A 26 8.80 -13.19 2.88
CA THR A 26 8.35 -12.26 1.84
C THR A 26 8.32 -12.93 0.47
N ARG A 27 9.43 -13.57 0.07
CA ARG A 27 9.54 -14.24 -1.24
C ARG A 27 8.49 -15.32 -1.43
N TYR A 28 8.26 -16.12 -0.38
CA TYR A 28 7.23 -17.16 -0.42
C TYR A 28 5.82 -16.55 -0.50
N GLY A 29 5.54 -15.50 0.28
CA GLY A 29 4.26 -14.78 0.28
C GLY A 29 3.94 -14.18 -1.09
N ILE A 30 4.91 -13.50 -1.73
CA ILE A 30 4.77 -12.97 -3.09
C ILE A 30 4.47 -14.09 -4.09
N LYS A 31 5.28 -15.17 -4.07
CA LYS A 31 5.08 -16.31 -4.97
C LYS A 31 3.70 -16.96 -4.82
N LEU A 32 3.23 -17.11 -3.57
CA LEU A 32 1.92 -17.69 -3.27
C LEU A 32 0.78 -16.79 -3.76
N THR A 33 0.93 -15.48 -3.62
CA THR A 33 -0.06 -14.49 -4.07
C THR A 33 -0.16 -14.47 -5.59
N PHE A 34 0.96 -14.46 -6.31
CA PHE A 34 0.97 -14.50 -7.78
C PHE A 34 0.52 -15.84 -8.39
N ARG A 35 0.42 -16.92 -7.62
CA ARG A 35 -0.17 -18.16 -8.14
C ARG A 35 -1.68 -18.06 -8.38
N LYS A 36 -2.36 -17.10 -7.72
CA LYS A 36 -3.81 -16.93 -7.84
C LYS A 36 -4.13 -16.19 -9.16
N LYS A 37 -4.85 -16.83 -10.09
CA LYS A 37 -5.21 -16.23 -11.37
C LYS A 37 -5.98 -14.92 -11.22
N PHE A 38 -6.95 -14.88 -10.30
CA PHE A 38 -7.76 -13.69 -10.05
C PHE A 38 -6.93 -12.52 -9.49
N PHE A 39 -5.93 -12.79 -8.63
CA PHE A 39 -5.02 -11.75 -8.15
C PHE A 39 -4.22 -11.10 -9.29
N LYS A 40 -3.74 -11.91 -10.26
CA LYS A 40 -3.04 -11.38 -11.43
C LYS A 40 -3.91 -10.43 -12.23
N LEU A 41 -5.18 -10.82 -12.47
CA LEU A 41 -6.14 -9.96 -13.17
C LEU A 41 -6.33 -8.62 -12.46
N LEU A 42 -6.59 -8.66 -11.14
CA LEU A 42 -6.74 -7.44 -10.33
C LEU A 42 -5.47 -6.57 -10.34
N PHE A 43 -4.31 -7.20 -10.30
CA PHE A 43 -3.04 -6.49 -10.33
C PHE A 43 -2.82 -5.77 -11.66
N PHE A 44 -3.17 -6.39 -12.78
CA PHE A 44 -3.16 -5.72 -14.09
C PHE A 44 -4.18 -4.59 -14.16
N LEU A 45 -5.39 -4.80 -13.66
CA LEU A 45 -6.41 -3.75 -13.61
C LEU A 45 -5.96 -2.56 -12.74
N ALA A 46 -5.24 -2.81 -11.64
CA ALA A 46 -4.71 -1.75 -10.78
C ALA A 46 -3.61 -0.92 -11.49
N LEU A 47 -2.90 -1.49 -12.47
CA LEU A 47 -1.88 -0.79 -13.26
C LEU A 47 -2.46 -0.08 -14.50
N MET A 48 -3.72 -0.35 -14.89
CA MET A 48 -4.34 0.29 -16.05
C MET A 48 -4.32 1.83 -16.00
N PRO A 49 -4.67 2.49 -14.88
CA PRO A 49 -4.57 3.94 -14.80
C PRO A 49 -3.16 4.46 -15.05
N ALA A 50 -2.13 3.74 -14.61
CA ALA A 50 -0.74 4.14 -14.85
C ALA A 50 -0.43 4.22 -16.35
N VAL A 51 -0.93 3.26 -17.13
CA VAL A 51 -0.76 3.26 -18.59
C VAL A 51 -1.49 4.45 -19.22
N LEU A 52 -2.72 4.77 -18.75
CA LEU A 52 -3.49 5.91 -19.26
C LEU A 52 -2.80 7.25 -18.93
N PHE A 53 -2.33 7.42 -17.71
CA PHE A 53 -1.58 8.62 -17.32
C PHE A 53 -0.25 8.74 -18.08
N LEU A 54 0.42 7.63 -18.33
CA LEU A 54 1.64 7.61 -19.13
C LEU A 54 1.37 8.01 -20.59
N ALA A 55 0.27 7.53 -21.17
CA ALA A 55 -0.18 7.94 -22.49
C ALA A 55 -0.53 9.45 -22.52
N GLY A 56 -1.13 9.99 -21.45
CA GLY A 56 -1.38 11.41 -21.29
C GLY A 56 -0.09 12.25 -21.33
N ILE A 57 0.97 11.82 -20.64
CA ILE A 57 2.27 12.48 -20.69
C ILE A 57 2.85 12.46 -22.11
N TYR A 58 2.75 11.32 -22.79
CA TYR A 58 3.24 11.20 -24.18
C TYR A 58 2.48 12.15 -25.12
N VAL A 59 1.16 12.18 -25.03
CA VAL A 59 0.34 13.08 -25.86
C VAL A 59 0.65 14.55 -25.56
N ALA A 60 0.77 14.93 -24.28
CA ALA A 60 1.06 16.31 -23.87
C ALA A 60 2.41 16.81 -24.40
N GLU A 61 3.44 15.97 -24.40
CA GLU A 61 4.79 16.35 -24.88
C GLU A 61 4.93 16.31 -26.41
N ARG A 62 4.07 15.55 -27.09
CA ARG A 62 4.05 15.39 -28.56
C ARG A 62 2.86 16.07 -29.20
N MET A 63 2.36 17.17 -28.60
CA MET A 63 1.17 17.88 -29.07
C MET A 63 1.23 18.28 -30.53
N GLU A 64 2.43 18.63 -31.04
CA GLU A 64 2.57 19.00 -32.45
C GLU A 64 2.19 17.87 -33.41
N ASP A 65 2.44 16.63 -33.03
CA ASP A 65 2.09 15.44 -33.80
C ASP A 65 0.59 15.13 -33.74
N PHE A 66 -0.13 15.63 -32.73
CA PHE A 66 -1.55 15.35 -32.44
C PHE A 66 -2.47 16.56 -32.65
N LYS A 67 -2.00 17.66 -33.23
CA LYS A 67 -2.80 18.88 -33.51
C LYS A 67 -4.12 18.59 -34.27
N PHE A 68 -4.14 17.55 -35.10
CA PHE A 68 -5.32 17.14 -35.84
C PHE A 68 -6.47 16.57 -34.98
N MET A 69 -6.15 16.09 -33.74
CA MET A 69 -7.16 15.53 -32.83
C MET A 69 -7.73 16.58 -31.87
N ILE A 70 -7.06 17.71 -31.73
CA ILE A 70 -7.41 18.78 -30.79
C ILE A 70 -7.85 19.96 -31.67
N SER A 71 -9.17 20.28 -31.68
CA SER A 71 -9.69 21.49 -32.35
C SER A 71 -8.96 22.72 -31.77
N GLU A 72 -8.83 23.77 -32.60
CA GLU A 72 -8.18 25.05 -32.25
C GLU A 72 -8.79 25.67 -30.99
N GLY A 73 -8.34 25.23 -29.80
CA GLY A 73 -8.79 25.67 -28.48
C GLY A 73 -7.69 25.47 -27.48
N GLU A 74 -7.89 26.05 -26.32
CA GLU A 74 -6.97 25.92 -25.17
C GLU A 74 -6.71 24.45 -24.85
N MET A 75 -5.45 24.13 -24.46
CA MET A 75 -5.10 22.79 -23.97
C MET A 75 -6.08 22.35 -22.86
N PRO A 76 -6.66 21.15 -22.95
CA PRO A 76 -7.45 20.63 -21.85
C PRO A 76 -6.58 20.56 -20.58
N ASP A 77 -7.10 21.04 -19.45
CA ASP A 77 -6.38 21.10 -18.16
C ASP A 77 -5.76 19.77 -17.75
N PHE A 78 -6.37 18.63 -18.17
CA PHE A 78 -5.86 17.29 -17.85
C PHE A 78 -4.58 16.91 -18.61
N LEU A 79 -4.17 17.64 -19.63
CA LEU A 79 -2.91 17.46 -20.37
C LEU A 79 -1.80 18.35 -19.80
N ASN A 80 -2.09 19.20 -18.84
CA ASN A 80 -1.07 19.98 -18.17
C ASN A 80 -0.33 19.11 -17.14
N ILE A 81 0.94 18.78 -17.44
CA ILE A 81 1.75 17.87 -16.61
C ILE A 81 2.42 18.70 -15.52
N ASP A 82 1.69 18.92 -14.45
CA ASP A 82 2.10 19.66 -13.26
C ASP A 82 1.94 18.77 -11.98
N PRO A 83 2.22 19.23 -10.76
CA PRO A 83 1.98 18.46 -9.55
C PRO A 83 0.52 18.05 -9.33
N ALA A 84 -0.47 18.77 -9.90
CA ALA A 84 -1.87 18.38 -9.84
C ALA A 84 -2.16 17.11 -10.65
N TYR A 85 -1.48 16.93 -11.78
CA TYR A 85 -1.55 15.71 -12.58
C TYR A 85 -1.10 14.48 -11.78
N PHE A 86 0.03 14.61 -11.06
CA PHE A 86 0.50 13.53 -10.17
C PHE A 86 -0.47 13.30 -9.02
N LYS A 87 -0.95 14.36 -8.36
CA LYS A 87 -2.00 14.24 -7.34
C LYS A 87 -3.20 13.49 -7.88
N ALA A 88 -3.67 13.84 -9.10
CA ALA A 88 -4.85 13.21 -9.71
C ALA A 88 -4.67 11.70 -9.87
N TYR A 89 -3.47 11.22 -10.21
CA TYR A 89 -3.17 9.79 -10.21
C TYR A 89 -3.25 9.20 -8.81
N PHE A 90 -2.46 9.72 -7.87
CA PHE A 90 -2.28 9.12 -6.55
C PHE A 90 -3.54 9.16 -5.67
N THR A 91 -4.38 10.19 -5.81
CA THR A 91 -5.61 10.36 -5.04
C THR A 91 -6.87 9.91 -5.79
N ASN A 92 -6.70 9.25 -6.95
CA ASN A 92 -7.80 8.74 -7.75
C ASN A 92 -8.59 7.66 -6.98
N ASP A 93 -9.90 7.77 -6.99
CA ASP A 93 -10.79 6.83 -6.29
C ASP A 93 -10.64 5.39 -6.77
N TYR A 94 -10.44 5.20 -8.08
CA TYR A 94 -10.22 3.88 -8.66
C TYR A 94 -8.93 3.25 -8.15
N ILE A 95 -7.83 4.02 -8.07
CA ILE A 95 -6.53 3.52 -7.61
C ILE A 95 -6.59 3.16 -6.12
N LEU A 96 -7.17 4.03 -5.28
CA LEU A 96 -7.35 3.77 -3.86
C LEU A 96 -8.23 2.52 -3.64
N PHE A 97 -9.31 2.39 -4.40
CA PHE A 97 -10.16 1.20 -4.38
C PHE A 97 -9.39 -0.07 -4.80
N MET A 98 -8.61 0.00 -5.89
CA MET A 98 -7.82 -1.14 -6.35
C MET A 98 -6.73 -1.55 -5.35
N MET A 99 -6.12 -0.60 -4.63
CA MET A 99 -5.18 -0.92 -3.54
C MET A 99 -5.86 -1.72 -2.43
N VAL A 100 -7.09 -1.35 -2.05
CA VAL A 100 -7.87 -2.10 -1.06
C VAL A 100 -8.22 -3.49 -1.59
N MET A 101 -8.62 -3.60 -2.85
CA MET A 101 -8.88 -4.90 -3.49
C MET A 101 -7.63 -5.79 -3.51
N LEU A 102 -6.48 -5.24 -3.88
CA LEU A 102 -5.21 -5.97 -3.80
C LEU A 102 -4.93 -6.42 -2.36
N LEU A 103 -5.16 -5.55 -1.38
CA LEU A 103 -4.98 -5.85 0.04
C LEU A 103 -5.89 -6.99 0.51
N VAL A 104 -7.14 -7.03 0.06
CA VAL A 104 -8.08 -8.12 0.35
C VAL A 104 -7.52 -9.47 -0.12
N PHE A 105 -6.94 -9.52 -1.32
CA PHE A 105 -6.45 -10.77 -1.90
C PHE A 105 -5.04 -11.17 -1.45
N CYS A 106 -4.15 -10.22 -1.21
CA CYS A 106 -2.79 -10.51 -0.71
C CYS A 106 -2.72 -10.51 0.82
N GLY A 107 -3.42 -9.59 1.49
CA GLY A 107 -3.28 -9.32 2.92
C GLY A 107 -4.15 -10.18 3.83
N ALA A 108 -5.41 -10.46 3.42
CA ALA A 108 -6.39 -11.11 4.31
C ALA A 108 -5.91 -12.44 4.90
N GLY A 109 -5.18 -13.24 4.16
CA GLY A 109 -4.66 -14.55 4.59
C GLY A 109 -3.30 -14.52 5.27
N LEU A 110 -2.60 -13.38 5.32
CA LEU A 110 -1.19 -13.37 5.75
C LEU A 110 -0.98 -13.80 7.20
N ILE A 111 -1.87 -13.39 8.10
CA ILE A 111 -1.81 -13.77 9.52
C ILE A 111 -2.98 -14.70 9.88
N SER A 112 -4.16 -14.48 9.30
CA SER A 112 -5.35 -15.27 9.61
C SER A 112 -5.17 -16.77 9.30
N ASP A 113 -4.51 -17.10 8.18
CA ASP A 113 -4.22 -18.48 7.83
C ASP A 113 -3.18 -19.09 8.81
N ASP A 114 -2.17 -18.33 9.22
CA ASP A 114 -1.18 -18.77 10.20
C ASP A 114 -1.82 -19.01 11.59
N LEU A 115 -2.79 -18.16 11.98
CA LEU A 115 -3.57 -18.36 13.21
C LEU A 115 -4.49 -19.57 13.12
N LYS A 116 -5.10 -19.80 11.96
CA LYS A 116 -6.01 -20.93 11.72
C LYS A 116 -5.30 -22.28 11.81
N PHE A 117 -4.13 -22.37 11.19
CA PHE A 117 -3.35 -23.61 11.09
C PHE A 117 -2.27 -23.75 12.19
N ASN A 118 -2.26 -22.85 13.19
CA ASN A 118 -1.26 -22.79 14.26
C ASN A 118 0.19 -22.72 13.74
N SER A 119 0.39 -22.17 12.53
CA SER A 119 1.72 -22.10 11.88
C SER A 119 2.69 -21.18 12.62
N LEU A 120 2.21 -20.30 13.51
CA LEU A 120 3.06 -19.45 14.34
C LEU A 120 4.05 -20.25 15.18
N GLN A 121 3.67 -21.44 15.67
CA GLN A 121 4.56 -22.32 16.43
C GLN A 121 5.74 -22.79 15.58
N LEU A 122 5.50 -23.11 14.29
CA LEU A 122 6.55 -23.50 13.35
C LEU A 122 7.49 -22.34 12.98
N TYR A 123 6.99 -21.12 12.93
CA TYR A 123 7.85 -19.95 12.73
C TYR A 123 8.76 -19.69 13.92
N PHE A 124 8.23 -19.77 15.14
CA PHE A 124 8.97 -19.44 16.35
C PHE A 124 9.78 -20.61 16.93
N SER A 125 9.64 -21.83 16.38
CA SER A 125 10.59 -22.94 16.64
C SER A 125 11.92 -22.76 15.90
N ARG A 126 11.99 -21.82 14.95
CA ARG A 126 13.20 -21.40 14.25
C ARG A 126 13.75 -20.11 14.85
N PRO A 127 15.02 -19.75 14.62
CA PRO A 127 15.60 -18.49 15.12
C PRO A 127 15.06 -17.27 14.34
N ILE A 128 13.73 -17.09 14.34
CA ILE A 128 13.00 -15.99 13.71
C ILE A 128 12.35 -15.17 14.83
N THR A 129 12.64 -13.88 14.87
CA THR A 129 12.03 -12.98 15.84
C THR A 129 10.61 -12.58 15.43
N LYS A 130 9.81 -12.12 16.40
CA LYS A 130 8.47 -11.56 16.10
C LYS A 130 8.54 -10.39 15.13
N ARG A 131 9.64 -9.61 15.18
CA ARG A 131 9.90 -8.51 14.24
C ARG A 131 10.14 -9.04 12.83
N ASP A 132 10.96 -10.07 12.65
CA ASP A 132 11.22 -10.68 11.34
C ASP A 132 9.96 -11.24 10.73
N TYR A 133 9.12 -11.90 11.53
CA TYR A 133 7.82 -12.39 11.06
C TYR A 133 6.93 -11.24 10.58
N PHE A 134 6.82 -10.17 11.38
CA PHE A 134 6.02 -9.00 11.02
C PHE A 134 6.54 -8.34 9.74
N PHE A 135 7.83 -8.02 9.67
CA PHE A 135 8.44 -7.43 8.48
C PHE A 135 8.32 -8.32 7.25
N GLY A 136 8.48 -9.64 7.42
CA GLY A 136 8.29 -10.59 6.33
C GLY A 136 6.88 -10.58 5.75
N LYS A 137 5.86 -10.50 6.59
CA LYS A 137 4.45 -10.42 6.15
C LYS A 137 4.09 -9.03 5.62
N ALA A 138 4.55 -7.95 6.27
CA ALA A 138 4.34 -6.58 5.82
C ALA A 138 4.95 -6.36 4.43
N SER A 139 6.17 -6.83 4.20
CA SER A 139 6.88 -6.65 2.93
C SER A 139 6.17 -7.29 1.73
N VAL A 140 5.28 -8.27 1.94
CA VAL A 140 4.44 -8.80 0.86
C VAL A 140 3.45 -7.74 0.37
N ILE A 141 2.79 -7.03 1.30
CA ILE A 141 1.85 -5.96 0.98
C ILE A 141 2.61 -4.77 0.37
N VAL A 142 3.71 -4.37 1.03
CA VAL A 142 4.61 -3.29 0.59
C VAL A 142 5.03 -3.48 -0.86
N PHE A 143 5.47 -4.69 -1.23
CA PHE A 143 5.90 -5.00 -2.58
C PHE A 143 4.82 -4.71 -3.63
N PHE A 144 3.60 -5.21 -3.42
CA PHE A 144 2.52 -5.01 -4.39
C PHE A 144 2.05 -3.56 -4.47
N LEU A 145 1.94 -2.88 -3.33
CA LEU A 145 1.50 -1.49 -3.31
C LEU A 145 2.53 -0.54 -3.88
N LEU A 146 3.83 -0.74 -3.63
CA LEU A 146 4.88 0.08 -4.23
C LEU A 146 4.94 -0.06 -5.76
N ILE A 147 4.63 -1.24 -6.31
CA ILE A 147 4.56 -1.41 -7.77
C ILE A 147 3.37 -0.61 -8.36
N VAL A 148 2.29 -0.43 -7.62
CA VAL A 148 1.11 0.31 -8.10
C VAL A 148 1.25 1.83 -7.83
N THR A 149 2.06 2.24 -6.87
CA THR A 149 2.21 3.66 -6.50
C THR A 149 3.56 4.23 -6.90
N LEU A 150 4.63 3.79 -6.23
CA LEU A 150 5.96 4.37 -6.40
C LEU A 150 6.50 4.17 -7.81
N LEU A 151 6.37 2.97 -8.35
CA LEU A 151 6.92 2.66 -9.67
C LEU A 151 6.29 3.52 -10.77
N PRO A 152 4.94 3.62 -10.91
CA PRO A 152 4.34 4.52 -11.88
C PRO A 152 4.73 5.99 -11.66
N GLY A 153 4.71 6.47 -10.42
CA GLY A 153 5.06 7.86 -10.12
C GLY A 153 6.48 8.22 -10.57
N LEU A 154 7.45 7.33 -10.34
CA LEU A 154 8.83 7.54 -10.82
C LEU A 154 8.91 7.44 -12.35
N VAL A 155 8.19 6.49 -12.96
CA VAL A 155 8.14 6.37 -14.42
C VAL A 155 7.54 7.61 -15.06
N PHE A 156 6.50 8.22 -14.47
CA PHE A 156 5.90 9.47 -14.98
C PHE A 156 6.94 10.61 -14.99
N ILE A 157 7.70 10.78 -13.91
CA ILE A 157 8.76 11.79 -13.85
C ILE A 157 9.82 11.52 -14.94
N LEU A 158 10.28 10.27 -15.04
CA LEU A 158 11.27 9.88 -16.04
C LEU A 158 10.78 10.13 -17.48
N MET A 159 9.56 9.74 -17.78
CA MET A 159 8.97 9.91 -19.11
C MET A 159 8.75 11.40 -19.44
N LYS A 160 8.33 12.22 -18.47
CA LYS A 160 8.24 13.67 -18.64
C LYS A 160 9.60 14.26 -19.02
N LEU A 161 10.67 13.89 -18.31
CA LEU A 161 12.03 14.37 -18.61
C LEU A 161 12.53 13.89 -19.97
N VAL A 162 12.27 12.64 -20.34
CA VAL A 162 12.71 12.06 -21.63
C VAL A 162 11.98 12.71 -22.81
N PHE A 163 10.66 12.89 -22.73
CA PHE A 163 9.89 13.45 -23.83
C PHE A 163 10.06 14.96 -23.96
N ALA A 164 10.18 15.70 -22.84
CA ALA A 164 10.47 17.14 -22.87
C ALA A 164 11.93 17.44 -23.29
N ALA A 165 12.83 16.43 -23.27
CA ALA A 165 14.26 16.58 -23.51
C ALA A 165 14.91 17.72 -22.68
N SER A 166 14.32 18.07 -21.55
CA SER A 166 14.71 19.20 -20.70
C SER A 166 14.56 18.85 -19.22
N PHE A 167 15.44 19.42 -18.39
CA PHE A 167 15.35 19.34 -16.93
C PHE A 167 14.57 20.49 -16.29
N GLU A 168 14.00 21.40 -17.10
CA GLU A 168 13.24 22.55 -16.60
C GLU A 168 12.07 22.14 -15.70
N PHE A 169 11.39 21.05 -16.05
CA PHE A 169 10.32 20.50 -15.21
C PHE A 169 10.78 20.18 -13.79
N LEU A 170 11.94 19.57 -13.64
CA LEU A 170 12.47 19.22 -12.33
C LEU A 170 12.97 20.43 -11.55
N SER A 171 13.49 21.46 -12.24
CA SER A 171 13.88 22.73 -11.62
C SER A 171 12.67 23.56 -11.22
N ALA A 172 11.56 23.48 -11.97
CA ALA A 172 10.29 24.13 -11.62
C ALA A 172 9.60 23.44 -10.41
N TYR A 173 9.70 22.12 -10.31
CA TYR A 173 9.05 21.31 -9.25
C TYR A 173 10.04 20.40 -8.52
N PRO A 174 11.03 20.93 -7.79
CA PRO A 174 12.09 20.13 -7.18
C PRO A 174 11.59 19.21 -6.05
N LEU A 175 10.46 19.53 -5.43
CA LEU A 175 9.85 18.72 -4.36
C LEU A 175 8.99 17.56 -4.89
N LEU A 176 8.65 17.54 -6.18
CA LEU A 176 7.74 16.54 -6.74
C LEU A 176 8.23 15.09 -6.56
N PRO A 177 9.51 14.74 -6.80
CA PRO A 177 9.99 13.37 -6.55
C PRO A 177 9.84 12.95 -5.09
N PHE A 178 10.08 13.88 -4.16
CA PHE A 178 9.92 13.63 -2.73
C PHE A 178 8.44 13.45 -2.36
N SER A 179 7.54 14.20 -2.99
CA SER A 179 6.09 14.06 -2.82
C SER A 179 5.61 12.69 -3.30
N VAL A 180 6.08 12.22 -4.45
CA VAL A 180 5.80 10.89 -4.99
C VAL A 180 6.27 9.79 -4.04
N ILE A 181 7.51 9.87 -3.56
CA ILE A 181 8.06 8.89 -2.61
C ILE A 181 7.30 8.96 -1.29
N GLY A 182 7.10 10.17 -0.75
CA GLY A 182 6.45 10.41 0.54
C GLY A 182 5.01 9.86 0.56
N TYR A 183 4.22 10.17 -0.47
CA TYR A 183 2.84 9.66 -0.55
C TYR A 183 2.78 8.14 -0.77
N SER A 184 3.65 7.60 -1.64
CA SER A 184 3.73 6.17 -1.86
C SER A 184 4.08 5.40 -0.59
N LEU A 185 5.03 5.91 0.21
CA LEU A 185 5.39 5.33 1.50
C LEU A 185 4.25 5.46 2.52
N LEU A 186 3.61 6.63 2.62
CA LEU A 186 2.48 6.87 3.52
C LEU A 186 1.37 5.85 3.28
N VAL A 187 0.89 5.75 2.03
CA VAL A 187 -0.19 4.84 1.65
C VAL A 187 0.21 3.38 1.88
N THR A 188 1.43 3.02 1.50
CA THR A 188 1.94 1.64 1.65
C THR A 188 2.08 1.24 3.11
N ILE A 189 2.62 2.11 3.97
CA ILE A 189 2.73 1.87 5.41
C ILE A 189 1.33 1.75 6.02
N PHE A 190 0.44 2.68 5.72
CA PHE A 190 -0.93 2.66 6.24
C PHE A 190 -1.65 1.35 5.88
N PHE A 191 -1.71 0.98 4.61
CA PHE A 191 -2.40 -0.23 4.18
C PHE A 191 -1.70 -1.51 4.65
N SER A 192 -0.39 -1.50 4.87
CA SER A 192 0.30 -2.64 5.47
C SER A 192 -0.13 -2.88 6.91
N PHE A 193 -0.17 -1.84 7.74
CA PHE A 193 -0.69 -1.96 9.10
C PHE A 193 -2.17 -2.30 9.12
N TYR A 194 -2.98 -1.64 8.31
CA TYR A 194 -4.41 -1.88 8.17
C TYR A 194 -4.71 -3.34 7.79
N GLY A 195 -4.06 -3.86 6.77
CA GLY A 195 -4.26 -5.24 6.31
C GLY A 195 -3.77 -6.29 7.30
N LEU A 196 -2.57 -6.12 7.88
CA LEU A 196 -2.03 -7.07 8.85
C LEU A 196 -2.80 -7.06 10.16
N PHE A 197 -3.19 -5.88 10.65
CA PHE A 197 -4.02 -5.74 11.84
C PHE A 197 -5.33 -6.51 11.67
N LEU A 198 -6.09 -6.25 10.61
CA LEU A 198 -7.35 -6.94 10.34
C LEU A 198 -7.15 -8.44 10.11
N SER A 199 -6.05 -8.84 9.45
CA SER A 199 -5.68 -10.25 9.29
C SER A 199 -5.41 -10.96 10.62
N ALA A 200 -5.01 -10.24 11.66
CA ALA A 200 -4.79 -10.79 12.99
C ALA A 200 -6.05 -10.87 13.86
N VAL A 201 -7.13 -10.18 13.49
CA VAL A 201 -8.38 -10.14 14.28
C VAL A 201 -9.13 -11.47 14.22
N ASN A 202 -9.16 -12.12 13.06
CA ASN A 202 -9.96 -13.34 12.85
C ASN A 202 -9.12 -14.45 12.20
N LYS A 203 -9.36 -15.70 12.61
CA LYS A 203 -8.74 -16.90 12.04
C LYS A 203 -9.28 -17.26 10.65
N ASN A 204 -10.44 -16.75 10.27
CA ASN A 204 -11.05 -17.05 8.99
C ASN A 204 -10.77 -15.95 7.97
N ARG A 205 -9.97 -16.27 6.96
CA ARG A 205 -9.60 -15.38 5.87
C ARG A 205 -10.78 -14.71 5.17
N ARG A 206 -11.94 -15.40 5.04
CA ARG A 206 -13.12 -14.83 4.37
C ARG A 206 -13.69 -13.66 5.15
N TYR A 207 -13.82 -13.79 6.47
CA TYR A 207 -14.28 -12.71 7.34
C TYR A 207 -13.28 -11.54 7.37
N VAL A 208 -11.98 -11.84 7.36
CA VAL A 208 -10.96 -10.79 7.25
C VAL A 208 -11.07 -10.02 5.93
N ALA A 209 -11.29 -10.71 4.83
CA ALA A 209 -11.50 -10.07 3.52
C ALA A 209 -12.71 -9.12 3.54
N ILE A 210 -13.82 -9.56 4.14
CA ILE A 210 -15.03 -8.74 4.33
C ILE A 210 -14.73 -7.54 5.25
N LEU A 211 -13.95 -7.73 6.32
CA LEU A 211 -13.59 -6.64 7.23
C LEU A 211 -12.69 -5.59 6.55
N ILE A 212 -11.67 -6.01 5.79
CA ILE A 212 -10.79 -5.08 5.07
C ILE A 212 -11.61 -4.23 4.10
N PHE A 213 -12.41 -4.86 3.27
CA PHE A 213 -13.22 -4.18 2.26
C PHE A 213 -14.36 -3.37 2.90
N GLY A 214 -15.10 -4.02 3.81
CA GLY A 214 -16.27 -3.44 4.46
C GLY A 214 -15.94 -2.20 5.29
N LEU A 215 -14.85 -2.23 6.06
CA LEU A 215 -14.44 -1.09 6.88
C LEU A 215 -14.02 0.12 6.03
N TYR A 216 -13.37 -0.13 4.89
CA TYR A 216 -13.02 0.91 3.94
C TYR A 216 -14.27 1.57 3.34
N ILE A 217 -15.19 0.79 2.79
CA ILE A 217 -16.43 1.30 2.19
C ILE A 217 -17.35 1.92 3.24
N PHE A 218 -17.49 1.28 4.41
CA PHE A 218 -18.34 1.79 5.49
C PHE A 218 -17.86 3.15 6.01
N SER A 219 -16.55 3.35 6.13
CA SER A 219 -15.98 4.65 6.53
C SER A 219 -16.37 5.77 5.56
N ASP A 220 -16.39 5.47 4.26
CA ASP A 220 -16.76 6.42 3.21
C ASP A 220 -18.27 6.71 3.21
N ILE A 221 -19.10 5.68 3.39
CA ILE A 221 -20.56 5.81 3.54
C ILE A 221 -20.90 6.66 4.76
N LEU A 222 -20.25 6.43 5.90
CA LEU A 222 -20.45 7.24 7.11
C LEU A 222 -20.13 8.71 6.86
N HIS A 223 -19.00 8.99 6.21
CA HIS A 223 -18.66 10.36 5.80
C HIS A 223 -19.79 10.97 4.96
N GLY A 224 -20.27 10.28 3.92
CA GLY A 224 -21.31 10.78 3.03
C GLY A 224 -22.63 11.09 3.77
N ILE A 225 -23.05 10.21 4.67
CA ILE A 225 -24.27 10.39 5.48
C ILE A 225 -24.13 11.61 6.42
N PHE A 226 -23.07 11.65 7.22
CA PHE A 226 -22.88 12.74 8.19
C PHE A 226 -22.65 14.08 7.51
N TYR A 227 -21.87 14.11 6.43
CA TYR A 227 -21.70 15.33 5.65
C TYR A 227 -23.01 15.78 5.01
N GLY A 228 -23.84 14.86 4.51
CA GLY A 228 -25.16 15.17 3.96
C GLY A 228 -26.12 15.81 4.96
N ILE A 229 -26.10 15.34 6.22
CA ILE A 229 -26.96 15.82 7.31
C ILE A 229 -26.45 17.12 7.92
N PHE A 230 -25.18 17.18 8.29
CA PHE A 230 -24.62 18.24 9.11
C PHE A 230 -23.88 19.32 8.31
N ARG A 231 -23.57 19.07 7.04
CA ARG A 231 -22.81 19.97 6.14
C ARG A 231 -21.48 20.44 6.74
N ASN A 232 -20.86 19.60 7.56
CA ASN A 232 -19.61 19.91 8.24
C ASN A 232 -18.49 19.04 7.66
N GLU A 233 -17.45 19.69 7.17
CA GLU A 233 -16.32 19.03 6.49
C GLU A 233 -15.48 18.13 7.42
N TYR A 234 -15.51 18.39 8.73
CA TYR A 234 -14.79 17.54 9.69
C TYR A 234 -15.23 16.08 9.69
N PHE A 235 -16.41 15.76 9.15
CA PHE A 235 -16.81 14.37 8.96
C PHE A 235 -16.01 13.63 7.88
N ALA A 236 -15.25 14.34 7.03
CA ALA A 236 -14.30 13.70 6.12
C ALA A 236 -13.21 12.91 6.86
N LEU A 237 -12.90 13.27 8.10
CA LEU A 237 -11.97 12.55 8.96
C LEU A 237 -12.44 11.11 9.30
N LEU A 238 -13.73 10.81 9.16
CA LEU A 238 -14.26 9.44 9.32
C LEU A 238 -13.90 8.54 8.14
N SER A 239 -13.71 9.09 6.94
CA SER A 239 -13.38 8.32 5.74
C SER A 239 -11.88 8.08 5.61
N ILE A 240 -11.48 6.82 5.51
CA ILE A 240 -10.09 6.45 5.19
C ILE A 240 -9.65 7.07 3.85
N LYS A 241 -10.54 7.02 2.88
CA LYS A 241 -10.31 7.54 1.53
C LYS A 241 -10.05 9.04 1.55
N GLU A 242 -10.92 9.83 2.20
CA GLU A 242 -10.78 11.28 2.25
C GLU A 242 -9.56 11.74 3.04
N ASN A 243 -9.18 11.02 4.12
CA ASN A 243 -7.91 11.28 4.82
C ASN A 243 -6.69 11.04 3.91
N LEU A 244 -6.69 9.98 3.08
CA LEU A 244 -5.61 9.74 2.13
C LEU A 244 -5.56 10.80 1.03
N LYS A 245 -6.72 11.27 0.52
CA LYS A 245 -6.79 12.37 -0.45
C LYS A 245 -6.28 13.68 0.14
N GLN A 246 -6.66 14.00 1.37
CA GLN A 246 -6.22 15.19 2.09
C GLN A 246 -4.69 15.19 2.28
N ALA A 247 -4.14 14.05 2.74
CA ALA A 247 -2.70 13.87 2.89
C ALA A 247 -1.97 13.97 1.54
N GLY A 248 -2.55 13.43 0.48
CA GLY A 248 -2.02 13.53 -0.88
C GLY A 248 -2.00 14.99 -1.37
N ALA A 249 -3.10 15.71 -1.23
CA ALA A 249 -3.18 17.11 -1.63
C ALA A 249 -2.11 17.97 -0.92
N PHE A 250 -1.88 17.75 0.36
CA PHE A 250 -0.83 18.41 1.12
C PHE A 250 0.56 18.07 0.58
N LEU A 251 0.87 16.79 0.40
CA LEU A 251 2.19 16.35 -0.06
C LEU A 251 2.54 16.84 -1.48
N PHE A 252 1.55 16.93 -2.36
CA PHE A 252 1.73 17.47 -3.72
C PHE A 252 1.59 18.99 -3.79
N ASN A 253 1.48 19.68 -2.64
CA ASN A 253 1.29 21.12 -2.55
C ASN A 253 0.14 21.64 -3.41
N GLN A 254 -1.00 20.94 -3.36
CA GLN A 254 -2.21 21.25 -4.09
C GLN A 254 -3.34 21.65 -3.15
N LYS A 255 -4.38 22.31 -3.71
CA LYS A 255 -5.57 22.67 -2.95
C LYS A 255 -6.15 21.44 -2.23
N LEU A 256 -6.39 21.61 -0.93
CA LEU A 256 -6.98 20.58 -0.09
C LEU A 256 -8.42 20.29 -0.53
N PRO A 257 -8.87 19.04 -0.55
CA PRO A 257 -10.25 18.67 -0.89
C PRO A 257 -11.26 19.20 0.15
N HIS A 258 -10.85 19.26 1.41
CA HIS A 258 -11.67 19.71 2.53
C HIS A 258 -11.01 20.87 3.27
N ASP A 259 -11.82 21.82 3.76
CA ASP A 259 -11.33 22.95 4.57
C ASP A 259 -11.06 22.52 6.01
N ILE A 260 -10.15 21.57 6.16
CA ILE A 260 -9.72 20.98 7.43
C ILE A 260 -8.19 21.06 7.50
N PRO A 261 -7.62 21.30 8.68
CA PRO A 261 -6.17 21.25 8.86
C PRO A 261 -5.59 19.91 8.42
N TRP A 262 -4.64 19.94 7.50
CA TRP A 262 -4.02 18.76 6.88
C TRP A 262 -3.44 17.77 7.90
N PHE A 263 -2.90 18.27 9.02
CA PHE A 263 -2.26 17.44 10.04
C PHE A 263 -3.23 16.47 10.73
N LEU A 264 -4.55 16.81 10.80
CA LEU A 264 -5.55 15.92 11.40
C LEU A 264 -5.68 14.60 10.64
N SER A 265 -5.62 14.65 9.32
CA SER A 265 -5.63 13.43 8.50
C SER A 265 -4.40 12.55 8.77
N PHE A 266 -3.20 13.17 8.92
CA PHE A 266 -2.00 12.42 9.30
C PHE A 266 -2.10 11.82 10.70
N VAL A 267 -2.66 12.54 11.67
CA VAL A 267 -2.88 12.03 13.03
C VAL A 267 -3.82 10.83 13.03
N ILE A 268 -4.90 10.88 12.26
CA ILE A 268 -5.85 9.76 12.16
C ILE A 268 -5.18 8.54 11.51
N LEU A 269 -4.50 8.72 10.37
CA LEU A 269 -3.81 7.63 9.69
C LEU A 269 -2.71 7.02 10.58
N ALA A 270 -1.94 7.85 11.29
CA ALA A 270 -0.95 7.40 12.26
C ALA A 270 -1.59 6.68 13.45
N GLY A 271 -2.71 7.19 13.96
CA GLY A 271 -3.48 6.56 15.04
C GLY A 271 -3.93 5.14 14.68
N PHE A 272 -4.42 4.94 13.46
CA PHE A 272 -4.75 3.60 12.93
C PHE A 272 -3.52 2.69 12.89
N CYS A 273 -2.36 3.19 12.44
CA CYS A 273 -1.12 2.41 12.41
C CYS A 273 -0.67 2.02 13.82
N VAL A 274 -0.73 2.93 14.79
CA VAL A 274 -0.35 2.68 16.20
C VAL A 274 -1.29 1.65 16.83
N LEU A 275 -2.60 1.82 16.65
CA LEU A 275 -3.62 0.88 17.13
C LEU A 275 -3.41 -0.50 16.50
N GLY A 276 -3.16 -0.55 15.20
CA GLY A 276 -2.84 -1.78 14.47
C GLY A 276 -1.59 -2.46 15.02
N ALA A 277 -0.50 -1.72 15.25
CA ALA A 277 0.73 -2.24 15.84
C ALA A 277 0.52 -2.79 17.26
N TYR A 278 -0.28 -2.11 18.08
CA TYR A 278 -0.62 -2.57 19.43
C TYR A 278 -1.35 -3.89 19.42
N ILE A 279 -2.39 -4.03 18.59
CA ILE A 279 -3.17 -5.27 18.47
C ILE A 279 -2.33 -6.41 17.91
N LEU A 280 -1.51 -6.14 16.90
CA LEU A 280 -0.56 -7.12 16.35
C LEU A 280 0.40 -7.64 17.43
N LYS A 281 0.98 -6.75 18.24
CA LYS A 281 1.86 -7.14 19.35
C LYS A 281 1.16 -8.03 20.37
N LYS A 282 -0.13 -7.78 20.65
CA LYS A 282 -0.94 -8.57 21.58
C LYS A 282 -1.34 -9.94 21.00
N LYS A 283 -1.66 -10.01 19.71
CA LYS A 283 -2.14 -11.25 19.04
C LYS A 283 -1.02 -12.20 18.62
N ILE A 284 0.13 -11.66 18.21
CA ILE A 284 1.33 -12.46 17.86
C ILE A 284 2.12 -12.76 19.15
N ARG A 285 1.46 -13.36 20.12
CA ARG A 285 2.16 -13.98 21.25
C ARG A 285 2.62 -15.36 20.80
N GLY A 286 3.94 -15.61 20.80
CA GLY A 286 4.43 -16.98 20.75
C GLY A 286 3.77 -17.74 21.89
N VAL A 287 3.21 -18.89 21.59
CA VAL A 287 2.84 -19.84 22.66
C VAL A 287 4.14 -20.13 23.36
N GLU A 288 4.30 -19.63 24.58
CA GLU A 288 5.37 -20.09 25.46
C GLU A 288 5.15 -21.60 25.59
N VAL A 289 6.07 -22.36 25.04
CA VAL A 289 6.11 -23.81 25.30
C VAL A 289 6.21 -23.93 26.80
N VAL A 290 5.13 -24.40 27.41
CA VAL A 290 5.11 -24.71 28.83
C VAL A 290 6.31 -25.61 29.08
N LYS A 291 7.23 -25.13 29.93
CA LYS A 291 8.36 -25.90 30.44
C LYS A 291 7.88 -27.13 31.20
#